data_04a2ae3377bf45bd68d862120464a16f
#
_entry.id   04a2ae3377bf45bd68d862120464a16f
#
_cell.length_a   1.000
_cell.length_b   1.000
_cell.length_c   1.000
_cell.angle_alpha   90.00
_cell.angle_beta   90.00
_cell.angle_gamma   90.00
#
_symmetry.space_group_name_H-M   'P 1'
#
loop_
_entity.id
_entity.type
_entity.pdbx_description
1 polymer ?
#
loop_
_entity_poly.entity_id
_entity_poly.type
_entity_poly.pdbx_seq_one_letter_code
_entity_poly.pdbx_strand_id
1 'polypeptide(L)'
;MSASEINALPNGIKLQSRYVLERKLGAGGFGITYQAYDILNKIECAVKEYAPRGLVVRDDDGITMRTTESRYDRDFRIGKMGFLEEAKMLQRMNYIPEVVCITDYFFGNGTVYFVMEYLDGQDLSHRVRQMGGRIPVDEANRIIYKIGDALSIVHKEAHIFHRDISPGNIILLKDGKIKLIDFGNAKSMGDEHVNDGPIVYKPGFSPPEQYSRTGRQGAFTDVYALASTYYYIVSGRRIPDAMDRMAGESYVKLKNMNLGVNTKISNVIDVALELDEGKRLKTVKELISAFYEKEITVAKNKYPYPEVMQGENKGEIWRIPPNYTVKLGRSSRESNIVADHALAISKLHCEIYYDGVQNQFRITDYSTNGTFLNGIRIGRNQMQIAYPGQMFQMGKNICTIKVGVIYE
;
A
#
# COMPACT_ATOMS: atom_id res chain seq x y z
N MET A 1 -13.99 23.85 -20.85
CA MET A 1 -14.84 23.77 -19.63
C MET A 1 -13.98 23.12 -18.56
N SER A 2 -13.72 23.81 -17.43
CA SER A 2 -12.97 23.21 -16.30
C SER A 2 -13.81 22.08 -15.74
N ALA A 3 -13.23 20.88 -15.67
CA ALA A 3 -13.87 19.75 -15.01
C ALA A 3 -14.19 20.17 -13.58
N SER A 4 -15.49 20.22 -13.21
CA SER A 4 -15.94 20.55 -11.87
C SER A 4 -15.31 19.58 -10.87
N GLU A 5 -14.71 20.10 -9.80
CA GLU A 5 -14.23 19.25 -8.71
C GLU A 5 -15.41 18.50 -8.09
N ILE A 6 -15.26 17.19 -7.95
CA ILE A 6 -16.25 16.37 -7.25
C ILE A 6 -16.24 16.79 -5.77
N ASN A 7 -17.42 17.15 -5.25
CA ASN A 7 -17.55 17.49 -3.84
C ASN A 7 -17.23 16.29 -2.95
N ALA A 8 -16.43 16.51 -1.92
CA ALA A 8 -16.20 15.51 -0.90
C ALA A 8 -17.51 15.17 -0.16
N LEU A 9 -17.61 13.94 0.35
CA LEU A 9 -18.71 13.59 1.26
C LEU A 9 -18.68 14.48 2.51
N PRO A 10 -19.84 14.87 3.06
CA PRO A 10 -19.90 15.62 4.29
C PRO A 10 -19.26 14.91 5.48
N ASN A 11 -18.69 15.66 6.40
CA ASN A 11 -18.20 15.13 7.67
C ASN A 11 -19.36 14.52 8.46
N GLY A 12 -19.08 13.45 9.21
CA GLY A 12 -20.08 12.73 10.01
C GLY A 12 -20.86 11.66 9.24
N ILE A 13 -20.71 11.55 7.91
CA ILE A 13 -21.30 10.45 7.13
C ILE A 13 -20.76 9.12 7.66
N LYS A 14 -21.67 8.17 7.85
CA LYS A 14 -21.34 6.78 8.23
C LYS A 14 -21.38 5.87 6.99
N LEU A 15 -20.25 5.32 6.65
CA LEU A 15 -20.13 4.29 5.63
C LEU A 15 -20.24 2.90 6.30
N GLN A 16 -21.05 1.99 5.73
CA GLN A 16 -21.29 0.64 6.26
C GLN A 16 -21.73 0.60 7.75
N SER A 17 -22.34 1.68 8.26
CA SER A 17 -22.67 1.84 9.69
C SER A 17 -21.46 1.69 10.64
N ARG A 18 -20.26 1.78 10.11
CA ARG A 18 -18.99 1.52 10.82
C ARG A 18 -17.98 2.67 10.71
N TYR A 19 -17.76 3.22 9.54
CA TYR A 19 -16.71 4.22 9.30
C TYR A 19 -17.32 5.62 9.31
N VAL A 20 -17.01 6.43 10.30
CA VAL A 20 -17.48 7.81 10.42
C VAL A 20 -16.46 8.73 9.76
N LEU A 21 -16.82 9.39 8.68
CA LEU A 21 -15.94 10.34 8.00
C LEU A 21 -15.74 11.60 8.82
N GLU A 22 -14.48 12.01 9.02
CA GLU A 22 -14.15 13.20 9.83
C GLU A 22 -13.76 14.39 8.96
N ARG A 23 -12.84 14.20 8.03
CA ARG A 23 -12.41 15.25 7.09
C ARG A 23 -11.78 14.68 5.82
N LYS A 24 -11.81 15.47 4.75
CA LYS A 24 -11.06 15.18 3.52
C LYS A 24 -9.56 15.32 3.80
N LEU A 25 -8.78 14.31 3.43
CA LEU A 25 -7.31 14.31 3.44
C LEU A 25 -6.73 14.78 2.11
N GLY A 26 -7.34 14.37 0.99
CA GLY A 26 -6.88 14.72 -0.33
C GLY A 26 -7.83 14.26 -1.43
N ALA A 27 -7.59 14.73 -2.65
CA ALA A 27 -8.26 14.26 -3.85
C ALA A 27 -7.26 14.17 -5.00
N GLY A 28 -7.33 13.08 -5.75
CA GLY A 28 -6.53 12.82 -6.94
C GLY A 28 -7.40 12.65 -8.19
N GLY A 29 -6.79 12.19 -9.28
CA GLY A 29 -7.49 11.94 -10.54
C GLY A 29 -8.55 10.85 -10.47
N PHE A 30 -8.37 9.87 -9.58
CA PHE A 30 -9.20 8.67 -9.49
C PHE A 30 -10.03 8.58 -8.20
N GLY A 31 -9.82 9.47 -7.22
CA GLY A 31 -10.57 9.33 -5.97
C GLY A 31 -10.31 10.41 -4.94
N ILE A 32 -11.07 10.29 -3.86
CA ILE A 32 -11.01 11.18 -2.71
C ILE A 32 -10.66 10.34 -1.48
N THR A 33 -9.72 10.82 -0.66
CA THR A 33 -9.30 10.19 0.58
C THR A 33 -9.79 10.99 1.76
N TYR A 34 -10.37 10.31 2.75
CA TYR A 34 -10.90 10.87 3.98
C TYR A 34 -10.20 10.29 5.19
N GLN A 35 -9.98 11.08 6.23
CA GLN A 35 -9.81 10.58 7.58
C GLN A 35 -11.16 10.11 8.09
N ALA A 36 -11.18 8.97 8.77
CA ALA A 36 -12.37 8.40 9.33
C ALA A 36 -12.07 7.70 10.67
N TYR A 37 -13.12 7.47 11.45
CA TYR A 37 -13.06 6.70 12.68
C TYR A 37 -13.82 5.38 12.51
N ASP A 38 -13.14 4.26 12.72
CA ASP A 38 -13.73 2.93 12.76
C ASP A 38 -14.34 2.67 14.14
N ILE A 39 -15.68 2.77 14.26
CA ILE A 39 -16.37 2.61 15.52
C ILE A 39 -16.32 1.18 16.07
N LEU A 40 -16.12 0.18 15.22
CA LEU A 40 -15.99 -1.22 15.62
C LEU A 40 -14.64 -1.48 16.30
N ASN A 41 -13.55 -0.98 15.70
CA ASN A 41 -12.20 -1.17 16.19
C ASN A 41 -11.73 -0.05 17.12
N LYS A 42 -12.47 1.06 17.19
CA LYS A 42 -12.17 2.26 17.99
C LYS A 42 -10.80 2.87 17.63
N ILE A 43 -10.53 2.98 16.34
CA ILE A 43 -9.27 3.53 15.80
C ILE A 43 -9.55 4.51 14.66
N GLU A 44 -8.60 5.42 14.47
CA GLU A 44 -8.54 6.22 13.24
C GLU A 44 -8.14 5.35 12.05
N CYS A 45 -8.74 5.63 10.90
CA CYS A 45 -8.42 5.01 9.62
C CYS A 45 -8.50 6.04 8.49
N ALA A 46 -8.06 5.67 7.32
CA ALA A 46 -8.31 6.44 6.10
C ALA A 46 -9.23 5.65 5.17
N VAL A 47 -10.16 6.36 4.52
CA VAL A 47 -11.10 5.77 3.56
C VAL A 47 -10.86 6.42 2.21
N LYS A 48 -10.52 5.63 1.19
CA LYS A 48 -10.38 6.09 -0.20
C LYS A 48 -11.63 5.72 -0.98
N GLU A 49 -12.26 6.72 -1.59
CA GLU A 49 -13.44 6.61 -2.43
C GLU A 49 -13.04 6.63 -3.89
N TYR A 50 -13.52 5.71 -4.70
CA TYR A 50 -13.34 5.77 -6.15
C TYR A 50 -14.24 6.85 -6.75
N ALA A 51 -13.64 7.93 -7.26
CA ALA A 51 -14.32 9.11 -7.79
C ALA A 51 -13.51 9.69 -8.96
N PRO A 52 -13.50 9.04 -10.14
CA PRO A 52 -12.68 9.48 -11.28
C PRO A 52 -13.14 10.84 -11.80
N ARG A 53 -12.19 11.79 -11.80
CA ARG A 53 -12.46 13.18 -12.19
C ARG A 53 -12.96 13.27 -13.63
N GLY A 54 -14.05 14.00 -13.84
CA GLY A 54 -14.65 14.23 -15.16
C GLY A 54 -15.59 13.12 -15.63
N LEU A 55 -15.54 11.92 -15.05
CA LEU A 55 -16.45 10.82 -15.38
C LEU A 55 -17.70 10.80 -14.50
N VAL A 56 -17.58 11.26 -13.27
CA VAL A 56 -18.65 11.13 -12.27
C VAL A 56 -18.97 12.45 -11.58
N VAL A 57 -20.18 12.53 -11.03
CA VAL A 57 -20.66 13.61 -10.17
C VAL A 57 -21.46 13.00 -9.03
N ARG A 58 -21.69 13.76 -7.96
CA ARG A 58 -22.66 13.37 -6.95
C ARG A 58 -24.07 13.75 -7.42
N ASP A 59 -25.01 12.93 -7.02
CA ASP A 59 -26.45 13.17 -7.22
C ASP A 59 -26.93 14.31 -6.29
N ASP A 60 -28.20 14.66 -6.40
CA ASP A 60 -28.84 15.75 -5.63
C ASP A 60 -28.81 15.50 -4.10
N ASP A 61 -28.68 14.25 -3.67
CA ASP A 61 -28.50 13.88 -2.27
C ASP A 61 -27.11 14.26 -1.70
N GLY A 62 -26.17 14.71 -2.57
CA GLY A 62 -24.79 15.02 -2.21
C GLY A 62 -23.94 13.81 -1.79
N ILE A 63 -24.47 12.58 -1.91
CA ILE A 63 -23.86 11.35 -1.42
C ILE A 63 -23.64 10.35 -2.56
N THR A 64 -24.71 10.05 -3.31
CA THR A 64 -24.67 9.01 -4.35
C THR A 64 -23.87 9.44 -5.56
N MET A 65 -22.98 8.57 -6.02
CA MET A 65 -22.12 8.77 -7.19
C MET A 65 -22.82 8.26 -8.43
N ARG A 66 -22.86 9.08 -9.48
CA ARG A 66 -23.31 8.69 -10.82
C ARG A 66 -22.37 9.21 -11.89
N THR A 67 -22.45 8.65 -13.07
CA THR A 67 -21.71 9.15 -14.24
C THR A 67 -22.27 10.50 -14.71
N THR A 68 -21.40 11.33 -15.25
CA THR A 68 -21.81 12.61 -15.85
C THR A 68 -22.65 12.39 -17.12
N GLU A 69 -22.36 11.33 -17.86
CA GLU A 69 -23.05 10.93 -19.09
C GLU A 69 -23.07 9.40 -19.18
N SER A 70 -24.13 8.82 -19.75
CA SER A 70 -24.30 7.36 -19.89
C SER A 70 -23.19 6.66 -20.70
N ARG A 71 -22.52 7.39 -21.59
CA ARG A 71 -21.34 6.85 -22.32
C ARG A 71 -20.20 6.44 -21.39
N TYR A 72 -20.11 6.99 -20.17
CA TYR A 72 -19.09 6.68 -19.17
C TYR A 72 -19.46 5.54 -18.23
N ASP A 73 -20.69 5.00 -18.29
CA ASP A 73 -21.16 3.94 -17.38
C ASP A 73 -20.29 2.70 -17.44
N ARG A 74 -19.86 2.31 -18.65
CA ARG A 74 -18.97 1.17 -18.86
C ARG A 74 -17.61 1.41 -18.23
N ASP A 75 -16.99 2.56 -18.48
CA ASP A 75 -15.66 2.89 -17.99
C ASP A 75 -15.67 3.04 -16.47
N PHE A 76 -16.70 3.66 -15.91
CA PHE A 76 -16.87 3.78 -14.47
C PHE A 76 -17.04 2.42 -13.80
N ARG A 77 -17.81 1.50 -14.39
CA ARG A 77 -17.97 0.14 -13.89
C ARG A 77 -16.65 -0.64 -13.92
N ILE A 78 -15.91 -0.58 -15.02
CA ILE A 78 -14.59 -1.22 -15.14
C ILE A 78 -13.63 -0.63 -14.11
N GLY A 79 -13.60 0.69 -13.97
CA GLY A 79 -12.73 1.36 -13.01
C GLY A 79 -13.05 1.02 -11.54
N LYS A 80 -14.34 0.86 -11.18
CA LYS A 80 -14.73 0.37 -9.84
C LYS A 80 -14.15 -1.02 -9.55
N MET A 81 -14.18 -1.91 -10.52
CA MET A 81 -13.61 -3.26 -10.36
C MET A 81 -12.09 -3.22 -10.24
N GLY A 82 -11.41 -2.40 -11.07
CA GLY A 82 -9.96 -2.21 -10.96
C GLY A 82 -9.55 -1.65 -9.58
N PHE A 83 -10.28 -0.68 -9.05
CA PHE A 83 -10.05 -0.10 -7.73
C PHE A 83 -10.24 -1.12 -6.60
N LEU A 84 -11.20 -2.03 -6.75
CA LEU A 84 -11.42 -3.13 -5.80
C LEU A 84 -10.28 -4.16 -5.86
N GLU A 85 -9.83 -4.50 -7.06
CA GLU A 85 -8.70 -5.43 -7.23
C GLU A 85 -7.40 -4.83 -6.68
N GLU A 86 -7.16 -3.51 -6.82
CA GLU A 86 -6.07 -2.81 -6.15
C GLU A 86 -6.14 -3.03 -4.63
N ALA A 87 -7.30 -2.82 -4.02
CA ALA A 87 -7.48 -3.01 -2.57
C ALA A 87 -7.19 -4.46 -2.13
N LYS A 88 -7.71 -5.45 -2.86
CA LYS A 88 -7.45 -6.87 -2.58
C LYS A 88 -5.98 -7.23 -2.71
N MET A 89 -5.33 -6.70 -3.74
CA MET A 89 -3.92 -6.90 -4.00
C MET A 89 -3.06 -6.31 -2.86
N LEU A 90 -3.33 -5.06 -2.45
CA LEU A 90 -2.67 -4.41 -1.34
C LEU A 90 -2.88 -5.16 -0.03
N GLN A 91 -4.09 -5.67 0.21
CA GLN A 91 -4.40 -6.45 1.41
C GLN A 91 -3.52 -7.70 1.54
N ARG A 92 -3.19 -8.36 0.43
CA ARG A 92 -2.27 -9.50 0.41
C ARG A 92 -0.83 -9.10 0.77
N MET A 93 -0.48 -7.81 0.60
CA MET A 93 0.84 -7.26 0.91
C MET A 93 0.91 -6.59 2.29
N ASN A 94 -0.12 -6.70 3.12
CA ASN A 94 -0.15 -6.13 4.48
C ASN A 94 0.99 -6.63 5.39
N TYR A 95 1.71 -7.69 4.99
CA TYR A 95 2.90 -8.18 5.68
C TYR A 95 4.16 -7.36 5.40
N ILE A 96 4.16 -6.44 4.43
CA ILE A 96 5.28 -5.55 4.11
C ILE A 96 5.11 -4.23 4.88
N PRO A 97 5.99 -3.88 5.85
CA PRO A 97 5.75 -2.73 6.74
C PRO A 97 5.73 -1.41 6.01
N GLU A 98 6.51 -1.27 4.96
CA GLU A 98 6.64 -0.05 4.18
C GLU A 98 5.50 0.11 3.16
N VAL A 99 4.61 -0.87 3.00
CA VAL A 99 3.40 -0.76 2.18
C VAL A 99 2.21 -0.36 3.06
N VAL A 100 1.32 0.49 2.56
CA VAL A 100 0.09 0.87 3.26
C VAL A 100 -0.79 -0.35 3.52
N CYS A 101 -1.28 -0.49 4.76
CA CYS A 101 -2.12 -1.62 5.16
C CYS A 101 -3.58 -1.37 4.81
N ILE A 102 -4.20 -2.26 4.02
CA ILE A 102 -5.63 -2.24 3.70
C ILE A 102 -6.38 -3.15 4.67
N THR A 103 -7.38 -2.60 5.35
CA THR A 103 -8.15 -3.30 6.38
C THR A 103 -9.53 -3.74 5.92
N ASP A 104 -10.12 -3.05 4.93
CA ASP A 104 -11.45 -3.37 4.43
C ASP A 104 -11.70 -2.77 3.04
N TYR A 105 -12.70 -3.26 2.31
CA TYR A 105 -13.20 -2.68 1.08
C TYR A 105 -14.69 -3.04 0.88
N PHE A 106 -15.46 -2.13 0.28
CA PHE A 106 -16.91 -2.33 0.12
C PHE A 106 -17.51 -1.44 -0.99
N PHE A 107 -18.66 -1.86 -1.47
CA PHE A 107 -19.52 -1.04 -2.33
C PHE A 107 -20.48 -0.19 -1.50
N GLY A 108 -20.69 1.06 -1.92
CA GLY A 108 -21.64 1.97 -1.29
C GLY A 108 -21.83 3.23 -2.13
N ASN A 109 -22.94 3.93 -1.94
CA ASN A 109 -23.21 5.24 -2.55
C ASN A 109 -22.92 5.29 -4.08
N GLY A 110 -23.25 4.21 -4.81
CA GLY A 110 -23.02 4.11 -6.26
C GLY A 110 -21.56 3.87 -6.67
N THR A 111 -20.61 3.85 -5.74
CA THR A 111 -19.19 3.65 -5.99
C THR A 111 -18.58 2.55 -5.12
N VAL A 112 -17.27 2.52 -4.99
CA VAL A 112 -16.51 1.56 -4.18
C VAL A 112 -15.51 2.30 -3.30
N TYR A 113 -15.30 1.75 -2.12
CA TYR A 113 -14.39 2.30 -1.10
C TYR A 113 -13.40 1.22 -0.66
N PHE A 114 -12.20 1.64 -0.26
CA PHE A 114 -11.36 0.82 0.60
C PHE A 114 -10.89 1.60 1.83
N VAL A 115 -10.65 0.85 2.90
CA VAL A 115 -10.21 1.36 4.19
C VAL A 115 -8.77 0.95 4.42
N MET A 116 -7.96 1.88 4.87
CA MET A 116 -6.54 1.67 5.14
C MET A 116 -6.15 2.28 6.49
N GLU A 117 -4.99 1.91 6.99
CA GLU A 117 -4.41 2.55 8.17
C GLU A 117 -4.33 4.08 7.98
N TYR A 118 -4.64 4.84 9.04
CA TYR A 118 -4.39 6.27 9.04
C TYR A 118 -2.90 6.54 9.22
N LEU A 119 -2.32 7.31 8.32
CA LEU A 119 -0.90 7.63 8.31
C LEU A 119 -0.68 9.03 8.90
N ASP A 120 -0.39 9.09 10.20
CA ASP A 120 -0.04 10.36 10.86
C ASP A 120 1.38 10.78 10.48
N GLY A 121 1.46 11.50 9.37
CA GLY A 121 2.73 11.89 8.77
C GLY A 121 2.58 12.90 7.64
N GLN A 122 3.62 13.04 6.86
CA GLN A 122 3.67 13.90 5.69
C GLN A 122 4.31 13.19 4.50
N ASP A 123 3.91 13.56 3.29
CA ASP A 123 4.60 13.06 2.10
C ASP A 123 6.02 13.62 1.98
N LEU A 124 6.86 12.88 1.28
CA LEU A 124 8.27 13.24 1.12
C LEU A 124 8.48 14.54 0.32
N SER A 125 7.52 14.91 -0.57
CA SER A 125 7.57 16.22 -1.25
C SER A 125 7.39 17.37 -0.24
N HIS A 126 6.50 17.19 0.73
CA HIS A 126 6.29 18.18 1.79
C HIS A 126 7.53 18.28 2.67
N ARG A 127 8.12 17.13 3.05
CA ARG A 127 9.39 17.09 3.81
C ARG A 127 10.51 17.84 3.09
N VAL A 128 10.68 17.62 1.79
CA VAL A 128 11.69 18.33 0.97
C VAL A 128 11.46 19.84 1.00
N ARG A 129 10.20 20.29 0.85
CA ARG A 129 9.89 21.74 0.92
C ARG A 129 10.19 22.32 2.29
N GLN A 130 9.83 21.64 3.39
CA GLN A 130 10.12 22.09 4.76
C GLN A 130 11.61 22.22 5.04
N MET A 131 12.43 21.36 4.43
CA MET A 131 13.88 21.35 4.60
C MET A 131 14.62 22.30 3.66
N GLY A 132 13.92 23.24 3.02
CA GLY A 132 14.53 24.23 2.13
C GLY A 132 14.87 23.68 0.75
N GLY A 133 14.16 22.67 0.28
CA GLY A 133 14.23 22.13 -1.09
C GLY A 133 14.97 20.81 -1.24
N ARG A 134 15.66 20.32 -0.21
CA ARG A 134 16.33 19.00 -0.21
C ARG A 134 16.45 18.45 1.20
N ILE A 135 16.64 17.13 1.34
CA ILE A 135 16.88 16.47 2.62
C ILE A 135 18.34 16.01 2.75
N PRO A 136 18.83 15.75 3.99
CA PRO A 136 20.17 15.20 4.20
C PRO A 136 20.37 13.88 3.46
N VAL A 137 21.57 13.66 2.92
CA VAL A 137 21.90 12.47 2.11
C VAL A 137 21.68 11.18 2.90
N ASP A 138 22.05 11.12 4.18
CA ASP A 138 21.86 9.93 5.01
C ASP A 138 20.37 9.61 5.23
N GLU A 139 19.54 10.65 5.41
CA GLU A 139 18.09 10.48 5.50
C GLU A 139 17.52 9.95 4.18
N ALA A 140 17.96 10.52 3.05
CA ALA A 140 17.58 10.08 1.72
C ALA A 140 17.99 8.63 1.44
N ASN A 141 19.23 8.26 1.77
CA ASN A 141 19.76 6.90 1.62
C ASN A 141 18.89 5.89 2.37
N ARG A 142 18.56 6.18 3.65
CA ARG A 142 17.71 5.33 4.47
C ARG A 142 16.32 5.17 3.88
N ILE A 143 15.71 6.26 3.41
CA ILE A 143 14.34 6.23 2.83
C ILE A 143 14.34 5.37 1.56
N ILE A 144 15.26 5.63 0.64
CA ILE A 144 15.32 4.91 -0.64
C ILE A 144 15.66 3.44 -0.46
N TYR A 145 16.56 3.12 0.50
CA TYR A 145 16.84 1.73 0.83
C TYR A 145 15.59 0.99 1.32
N LYS A 146 14.88 1.55 2.30
CA LYS A 146 13.66 0.91 2.85
C LYS A 146 12.55 0.73 1.82
N ILE A 147 12.27 1.76 1.04
CA ILE A 147 11.26 1.68 -0.04
C ILE A 147 11.70 0.68 -1.11
N GLY A 148 12.96 0.69 -1.49
CA GLY A 148 13.50 -0.25 -2.48
C GLY A 148 13.47 -1.70 -2.00
N ASP A 149 13.75 -1.94 -0.71
CA ASP A 149 13.66 -3.28 -0.13
C ASP A 149 12.21 -3.79 -0.17
N ALA A 150 11.24 -2.98 0.27
CA ALA A 150 9.81 -3.28 0.18
C ALA A 150 9.37 -3.57 -1.27
N LEU A 151 9.77 -2.74 -2.22
CA LEU A 151 9.48 -2.95 -3.65
C LEU A 151 10.10 -4.24 -4.18
N SER A 152 11.29 -4.61 -3.71
CA SER A 152 11.93 -5.87 -4.11
C SER A 152 11.11 -7.08 -3.66
N ILE A 153 10.48 -7.02 -2.48
CA ILE A 153 9.57 -8.05 -1.98
C ILE A 153 8.28 -8.06 -2.82
N VAL A 154 7.67 -6.89 -3.06
CA VAL A 154 6.47 -6.74 -3.88
C VAL A 154 6.68 -7.31 -5.28
N HIS A 155 7.80 -6.99 -5.94
CA HIS A 155 8.13 -7.49 -7.27
C HIS A 155 8.31 -9.02 -7.29
N LYS A 156 9.00 -9.57 -6.27
CA LYS A 156 9.33 -10.99 -6.19
C LYS A 156 8.14 -11.86 -5.84
N GLU A 157 7.35 -11.45 -4.82
CA GLU A 157 6.33 -12.30 -4.21
C GLU A 157 4.93 -12.04 -4.77
N ALA A 158 4.59 -10.77 -5.01
CA ALA A 158 3.30 -10.40 -5.56
C ALA A 158 3.31 -10.28 -7.09
N HIS A 159 4.49 -10.26 -7.73
CA HIS A 159 4.65 -10.05 -9.18
C HIS A 159 3.97 -8.77 -9.68
N ILE A 160 4.09 -7.68 -8.90
CA ILE A 160 3.43 -6.41 -9.13
C ILE A 160 4.47 -5.32 -9.26
N PHE A 161 4.26 -4.39 -10.22
CA PHE A 161 5.04 -3.18 -10.39
C PHE A 161 4.20 -1.96 -10.00
N HIS A 162 4.77 -1.05 -9.20
CA HIS A 162 4.05 0.11 -8.65
C HIS A 162 3.69 1.16 -9.71
N ARG A 163 4.65 1.51 -10.59
CA ARG A 163 4.50 2.38 -11.76
C ARG A 163 4.19 3.87 -11.47
N ASP A 164 4.07 4.27 -10.20
CA ASP A 164 3.90 5.67 -9.78
C ASP A 164 4.73 6.03 -8.55
N ILE A 165 5.97 5.55 -8.48
CA ILE A 165 6.89 5.92 -7.41
C ILE A 165 7.29 7.38 -7.58
N SER A 166 7.06 8.16 -6.53
CA SER A 166 7.44 9.58 -6.48
C SER A 166 7.42 10.07 -5.03
N PRO A 167 7.99 11.23 -4.74
CA PRO A 167 7.99 11.75 -3.37
C PRO A 167 6.59 11.95 -2.77
N GLY A 168 5.56 12.19 -3.59
CA GLY A 168 4.18 12.35 -3.12
C GLY A 168 3.53 11.05 -2.65
N ASN A 169 4.06 9.89 -3.08
CA ASN A 169 3.54 8.57 -2.74
C ASN A 169 4.36 7.86 -1.64
N ILE A 170 5.29 8.59 -1.01
CA ILE A 170 6.09 8.12 0.13
C ILE A 170 5.76 8.97 1.34
N ILE A 171 5.17 8.36 2.38
CA ILE A 171 4.76 9.05 3.61
C ILE A 171 5.80 8.78 4.70
N LEU A 172 6.26 9.85 5.32
CA LEU A 172 7.11 9.81 6.52
C LEU A 172 6.21 10.02 7.74
N LEU A 173 6.11 8.99 8.57
CA LEU A 173 5.30 9.02 9.79
C LEU A 173 6.04 9.74 10.92
N LYS A 174 5.29 10.28 11.89
CA LYS A 174 5.85 10.95 13.07
C LYS A 174 6.70 10.01 13.94
N ASP A 175 6.42 8.70 13.91
CA ASP A 175 7.19 7.67 14.62
C ASP A 175 8.47 7.23 13.87
N GLY A 176 8.79 7.87 12.75
CA GLY A 176 9.96 7.61 11.92
C GLY A 176 9.82 6.45 10.93
N LYS A 177 8.66 5.80 10.87
CA LYS A 177 8.35 4.81 9.85
C LYS A 177 8.08 5.46 8.49
N ILE A 178 8.19 4.66 7.45
CA ILE A 178 8.00 5.10 6.06
C ILE A 178 6.95 4.21 5.42
N LYS A 179 6.05 4.80 4.66
CA LYS A 179 4.99 4.08 3.97
C LYS A 179 4.93 4.47 2.49
N LEU A 180 4.85 3.46 1.63
CA LEU A 180 4.54 3.61 0.21
C LEU A 180 3.03 3.46 0.03
N ILE A 181 2.42 4.42 -0.65
CA ILE A 181 0.98 4.49 -0.88
C ILE A 181 0.68 4.53 -2.38
N ASP A 182 -0.58 4.31 -2.74
CA ASP A 182 -1.15 4.55 -4.08
C ASP A 182 -0.60 3.61 -5.17
N PHE A 183 -1.05 2.37 -5.11
CA PHE A 183 -0.80 1.33 -6.11
C PHE A 183 -1.82 1.34 -7.27
N GLY A 184 -2.63 2.42 -7.42
CA GLY A 184 -3.68 2.52 -8.42
C GLY A 184 -3.23 2.36 -9.88
N ASN A 185 -1.93 2.51 -10.12
CA ASN A 185 -1.30 2.24 -11.41
C ASN A 185 -0.57 0.90 -11.47
N ALA A 186 -0.62 0.10 -10.40
CA ALA A 186 0.10 -1.17 -10.34
C ALA A 186 -0.46 -2.20 -11.33
N LYS A 187 0.43 -3.04 -11.88
CA LYS A 187 0.08 -4.16 -12.78
C LYS A 187 0.80 -5.43 -12.38
N SER A 188 0.12 -6.56 -12.59
CA SER A 188 0.71 -7.89 -12.43
C SER A 188 1.65 -8.24 -13.59
N MET A 189 2.67 -9.06 -13.33
CA MET A 189 3.48 -9.71 -14.37
C MET A 189 2.58 -10.60 -15.21
N GLY A 190 2.58 -10.40 -16.53
CA GLY A 190 1.76 -11.20 -17.46
C GLY A 190 0.56 -10.48 -18.06
N ASP A 191 0.17 -9.32 -17.53
CA ASP A 191 -0.78 -8.42 -18.18
C ASP A 191 -0.10 -7.66 -19.35
N GLU A 192 0.52 -8.42 -20.27
CA GLU A 192 1.18 -7.86 -21.47
C GLU A 192 0.19 -7.29 -22.48
N HIS A 193 -1.10 -7.52 -22.29
CA HIS A 193 -2.13 -7.09 -23.22
C HIS A 193 -2.67 -5.69 -22.87
N VAL A 194 -2.26 -4.75 -23.71
CA VAL A 194 -2.87 -3.45 -24.00
C VAL A 194 -3.25 -2.62 -22.78
N ASN A 195 -2.54 -1.54 -22.61
CA ASN A 195 -2.97 -0.43 -21.74
C ASN A 195 -4.26 0.19 -22.32
N ASP A 196 -5.41 -0.45 -22.12
CA ASP A 196 -6.72 0.09 -22.54
C ASP A 196 -7.15 1.30 -21.68
N GLY A 197 -6.41 1.58 -20.60
CA GLY A 197 -6.62 2.75 -19.75
C GLY A 197 -5.90 4.00 -20.26
N PRO A 198 -6.15 5.16 -19.63
CA PRO A 198 -5.42 6.38 -19.91
C PRO A 198 -3.93 6.18 -19.62
N ILE A 199 -3.08 6.81 -20.45
CA ILE A 199 -1.64 6.87 -20.18
C ILE A 199 -1.45 7.72 -18.92
N VAL A 200 -0.90 7.11 -17.87
CA VAL A 200 -0.60 7.81 -16.62
C VAL A 200 0.93 7.89 -16.48
N TYR A 201 1.42 9.11 -16.44
CA TYR A 201 2.84 9.39 -16.22
C TYR A 201 3.01 10.62 -15.34
N LYS A 202 4.16 10.74 -14.72
CA LYS A 202 4.51 11.85 -13.83
C LYS A 202 5.80 12.50 -14.33
N PRO A 203 5.75 13.73 -14.90
CA PRO A 203 6.92 14.39 -15.47
C PRO A 203 8.11 14.43 -14.51
N GLY A 204 9.28 14.01 -15.00
CA GLY A 204 10.52 13.93 -14.24
C GLY A 204 10.66 12.72 -13.32
N PHE A 205 9.64 11.82 -13.27
CA PHE A 205 9.69 10.56 -12.50
C PHE A 205 9.39 9.33 -13.35
N SER A 206 8.60 9.46 -14.40
CA SER A 206 8.24 8.36 -15.29
C SER A 206 9.25 8.16 -16.41
N PRO A 207 9.67 6.89 -16.68
CA PRO A 207 10.55 6.57 -17.80
C PRO A 207 9.80 6.56 -19.15
N PRO A 208 10.52 6.52 -20.30
CA PRO A 208 9.93 6.62 -21.64
C PRO A 208 8.84 5.60 -21.94
N GLU A 209 8.97 4.37 -21.45
CA GLU A 209 8.02 3.29 -21.68
C GLU A 209 6.63 3.56 -21.08
N GLN A 210 6.49 4.52 -20.14
CA GLN A 210 5.20 4.92 -19.58
C GLN A 210 4.45 5.94 -20.45
N TYR A 211 5.11 6.54 -21.42
CA TYR A 211 4.50 7.51 -22.36
C TYR A 211 3.81 6.83 -23.55
N SER A 212 3.94 5.52 -23.69
CA SER A 212 3.37 4.75 -24.78
C SER A 212 2.43 3.65 -24.27
N ARG A 213 1.32 3.42 -24.99
CA ARG A 213 0.42 2.29 -24.73
C ARG A 213 1.06 0.94 -25.01
N THR A 214 2.05 0.90 -25.89
CA THR A 214 2.80 -0.30 -26.29
C THR A 214 4.13 -0.46 -25.55
N GLY A 215 4.46 0.51 -24.66
CA GLY A 215 5.69 0.47 -23.87
C GLY A 215 5.68 -0.72 -22.91
N ARG A 216 6.69 -1.56 -23.01
CA ARG A 216 6.88 -2.67 -22.07
C ARG A 216 7.28 -2.12 -20.72
N GLN A 217 6.52 -2.44 -19.68
CA GLN A 217 6.77 -1.98 -18.33
C GLN A 217 7.12 -3.16 -17.42
N GLY A 218 7.97 -2.92 -16.41
CA GLY A 218 8.48 -3.96 -15.54
C GLY A 218 9.13 -3.39 -14.27
N ALA A 219 9.88 -4.23 -13.55
CA ALA A 219 10.63 -3.79 -12.37
C ALA A 219 11.59 -2.63 -12.68
N PHE A 220 12.14 -2.59 -13.90
CA PHE A 220 13.02 -1.51 -14.38
C PHE A 220 12.29 -0.16 -14.52
N THR A 221 10.96 -0.14 -14.63
CA THR A 221 10.15 1.07 -14.60
C THR A 221 10.17 1.70 -13.20
N ASP A 222 10.01 0.87 -12.16
CA ASP A 222 10.11 1.32 -10.76
C ASP A 222 11.55 1.68 -10.37
N VAL A 223 12.56 1.04 -10.97
CA VAL A 223 13.98 1.41 -10.80
C VAL A 223 14.21 2.87 -11.21
N TYR A 224 13.73 3.26 -12.40
CA TYR A 224 13.87 4.64 -12.88
C TYR A 224 13.15 5.62 -11.96
N ALA A 225 11.91 5.32 -11.59
CA ALA A 225 11.09 6.20 -10.74
C ALA A 225 11.69 6.37 -9.34
N LEU A 226 12.24 5.30 -8.75
CA LEU A 226 12.92 5.36 -7.46
C LEU A 226 14.24 6.15 -7.53
N ALA A 227 15.00 5.98 -8.60
CA ALA A 227 16.24 6.76 -8.85
C ALA A 227 15.92 8.25 -9.07
N SER A 228 14.89 8.58 -9.83
CA SER A 228 14.41 9.96 -10.01
C SER A 228 13.94 10.58 -8.70
N THR A 229 13.28 9.79 -7.85
CA THR A 229 12.87 10.18 -6.51
C THR A 229 14.09 10.51 -5.65
N TYR A 230 15.11 9.63 -5.63
CA TYR A 230 16.37 9.90 -4.92
C TYR A 230 17.03 11.17 -5.42
N TYR A 231 17.19 11.30 -6.75
CA TYR A 231 17.79 12.49 -7.35
C TYR A 231 17.09 13.77 -6.88
N TYR A 232 15.75 13.79 -6.92
CA TYR A 232 14.98 14.94 -6.49
C TYR A 232 15.20 15.30 -5.01
N ILE A 233 15.11 14.31 -4.12
CA ILE A 233 15.14 14.57 -2.67
C ILE A 233 16.51 15.02 -2.17
N VAL A 234 17.63 14.63 -2.83
CA VAL A 234 18.98 15.05 -2.45
C VAL A 234 19.45 16.32 -3.17
N SER A 235 18.95 16.58 -4.39
CA SER A 235 19.37 17.74 -5.18
C SER A 235 18.41 18.92 -5.10
N GLY A 236 17.14 18.68 -4.74
CA GLY A 236 16.06 19.65 -4.84
C GLY A 236 15.60 19.93 -6.28
N ARG A 237 16.15 19.22 -7.26
CA ARG A 237 15.87 19.42 -8.70
C ARG A 237 15.21 18.19 -9.28
N ARG A 238 14.19 18.39 -10.10
CA ARG A 238 13.69 17.32 -10.95
C ARG A 238 14.64 17.08 -12.12
N ILE A 239 14.83 15.84 -12.52
CA ILE A 239 15.40 15.57 -13.84
C ILE A 239 14.43 16.07 -14.92
N PRO A 240 14.92 16.47 -16.10
CA PRO A 240 14.04 16.79 -17.22
C PRO A 240 13.15 15.61 -17.55
N ASP A 241 12.00 15.89 -18.16
CA ASP A 241 11.06 14.83 -18.58
C ASP A 241 11.76 13.81 -19.49
N ALA A 242 11.30 12.56 -19.44
CA ALA A 242 11.92 11.49 -20.24
C ALA A 242 11.88 11.79 -21.74
N MET A 243 10.80 12.44 -22.22
CA MET A 243 10.67 12.81 -23.63
C MET A 243 11.63 13.95 -24.01
N ASP A 244 11.81 14.94 -23.11
CA ASP A 244 12.76 16.03 -23.31
C ASP A 244 14.20 15.51 -23.33
N ARG A 245 14.50 14.54 -22.45
CA ARG A 245 15.79 13.85 -22.43
C ARG A 245 16.04 13.04 -23.70
N MET A 246 15.03 12.39 -24.26
CA MET A 246 15.13 11.74 -25.58
C MET A 246 15.38 12.73 -26.71
N ALA A 247 14.89 13.97 -26.56
CA ALA A 247 15.16 15.07 -27.49
C ALA A 247 16.53 15.74 -27.28
N GLY A 248 17.31 15.28 -26.29
CA GLY A 248 18.70 15.74 -26.06
C GLY A 248 18.89 16.59 -24.80
N GLU A 249 17.84 16.87 -24.02
CA GLU A 249 18.02 17.58 -22.75
C GLU A 249 18.77 16.71 -21.73
N SER A 250 19.75 17.30 -21.05
CA SER A 250 20.58 16.60 -20.09
C SER A 250 20.32 17.07 -18.66
N TYR A 251 20.65 16.24 -17.67
CA TYR A 251 20.65 16.62 -16.27
C TYR A 251 22.07 16.63 -15.68
N VAL A 252 22.27 17.39 -14.61
CA VAL A 252 23.56 17.42 -13.92
C VAL A 252 23.67 16.19 -13.01
N LYS A 253 24.73 15.38 -13.21
CA LYS A 253 24.97 14.19 -12.39
C LYS A 253 25.22 14.54 -10.92
N LEU A 254 24.74 13.75 -9.97
CA LEU A 254 24.85 14.03 -8.53
C LEU A 254 26.29 14.21 -8.08
N LYS A 255 27.24 13.43 -8.63
CA LYS A 255 28.68 13.57 -8.34
C LYS A 255 29.27 14.95 -8.68
N ASN A 256 28.63 15.70 -9.58
CA ASN A 256 29.06 17.03 -10.02
C ASN A 256 28.38 18.15 -9.22
N MET A 257 27.51 17.83 -8.25
CA MET A 257 26.73 18.83 -7.50
C MET A 257 27.30 19.18 -6.12
N ASN A 258 28.38 18.54 -5.68
CA ASN A 258 28.96 18.73 -4.35
C ASN A 258 27.96 18.59 -3.19
N LEU A 259 27.11 17.54 -3.23
CA LEU A 259 26.06 17.28 -2.26
C LEU A 259 26.47 16.31 -1.16
N GLY A 260 27.69 15.76 -1.19
CA GLY A 260 28.13 14.70 -0.29
C GLY A 260 27.59 13.30 -0.66
N VAL A 261 26.96 13.15 -1.82
CA VAL A 261 26.51 11.84 -2.30
C VAL A 261 27.74 10.99 -2.68
N ASN A 262 27.78 9.76 -2.16
CA ASN A 262 28.83 8.80 -2.49
C ASN A 262 28.90 8.55 -4.01
N THR A 263 30.09 8.52 -4.57
CA THR A 263 30.33 8.33 -6.02
C THR A 263 29.72 7.00 -6.52
N LYS A 264 29.77 5.94 -5.71
CA LYS A 264 29.13 4.65 -6.04
C LYS A 264 27.61 4.82 -6.21
N ILE A 265 26.95 5.51 -5.27
CA ILE A 265 25.51 5.79 -5.35
C ILE A 265 25.22 6.65 -6.59
N SER A 266 25.99 7.74 -6.80
CA SER A 266 25.78 8.59 -7.98
C SER A 266 25.86 7.81 -9.30
N ASN A 267 26.85 6.93 -9.44
CA ASN A 267 27.02 6.14 -10.66
C ASN A 267 25.86 5.14 -10.86
N VAL A 268 25.37 4.51 -9.78
CA VAL A 268 24.23 3.58 -9.85
C VAL A 268 22.95 4.34 -10.19
N ILE A 269 22.74 5.53 -9.65
CA ILE A 269 21.62 6.41 -10.02
C ILE A 269 21.67 6.77 -11.51
N ASP A 270 22.87 7.10 -12.06
CA ASP A 270 23.01 7.39 -13.48
C ASP A 270 22.58 6.19 -14.35
N VAL A 271 22.97 4.96 -14.00
CA VAL A 271 22.55 3.74 -14.70
C VAL A 271 21.05 3.47 -14.53
N ALA A 272 20.51 3.73 -13.35
CA ALA A 272 19.07 3.56 -13.11
C ALA A 272 18.20 4.58 -13.88
N LEU A 273 18.77 5.72 -14.25
CA LEU A 273 18.15 6.78 -15.04
C LEU A 273 18.36 6.64 -16.55
N GLU A 274 18.96 5.55 -17.04
CA GLU A 274 19.07 5.29 -18.48
C GLU A 274 17.70 5.25 -19.14
N LEU A 275 17.57 5.91 -20.30
CA LEU A 275 16.34 5.97 -21.07
C LEU A 275 16.05 4.63 -21.76
N ASP A 276 17.13 4.01 -22.27
CA ASP A 276 17.08 2.67 -22.84
C ASP A 276 16.91 1.63 -21.73
N GLU A 277 15.78 0.96 -21.71
CA GLU A 277 15.48 -0.10 -20.73
C GLU A 277 16.52 -1.24 -20.79
N GLY A 278 17.14 -1.48 -21.95
CA GLY A 278 18.19 -2.48 -22.15
C GLY A 278 19.46 -2.17 -21.33
N LYS A 279 19.78 -0.90 -21.13
CA LYS A 279 20.96 -0.39 -20.40
C LYS A 279 20.68 -0.12 -18.93
N ARG A 280 19.40 -0.01 -18.56
CA ARG A 280 18.97 0.28 -17.19
C ARG A 280 19.13 -0.96 -16.30
N LEU A 281 19.32 -0.77 -14.99
CA LEU A 281 19.21 -1.83 -13.99
C LEU A 281 17.86 -2.54 -14.10
N LYS A 282 17.86 -3.86 -13.95
CA LYS A 282 16.67 -4.69 -14.17
C LYS A 282 15.80 -4.82 -12.92
N THR A 283 16.39 -4.68 -11.75
CA THR A 283 15.69 -4.87 -10.47
C THR A 283 16.00 -3.74 -9.49
N VAL A 284 15.02 -3.47 -8.64
CA VAL A 284 15.21 -2.50 -7.55
C VAL A 284 16.28 -2.99 -6.57
N LYS A 285 16.44 -4.31 -6.39
CA LYS A 285 17.49 -4.88 -5.55
C LYS A 285 18.90 -4.51 -6.04
N GLU A 286 19.13 -4.50 -7.35
CA GLU A 286 20.40 -4.01 -7.93
C GLU A 286 20.64 -2.53 -7.59
N LEU A 287 19.60 -1.69 -7.70
CA LEU A 287 19.68 -0.27 -7.35
C LEU A 287 20.08 -0.07 -5.90
N ILE A 288 19.33 -0.68 -4.96
CA ILE A 288 19.55 -0.45 -3.52
C ILE A 288 20.83 -1.09 -2.99
N SER A 289 21.46 -2.01 -3.72
CA SER A 289 22.73 -2.61 -3.33
C SER A 289 23.85 -1.57 -3.16
N ALA A 290 23.77 -0.43 -3.85
CA ALA A 290 24.71 0.67 -3.72
C ALA A 290 24.55 1.46 -2.42
N PHE A 291 23.37 1.42 -1.82
CA PHE A 291 23.03 2.11 -0.56
C PHE A 291 23.35 1.26 0.67
N TYR A 292 23.78 0.02 0.47
CA TYR A 292 24.16 -0.87 1.54
C TYR A 292 25.59 -0.59 1.97
N GLU A 293 25.79 0.26 2.97
CA GLU A 293 27.03 0.30 3.75
C GLU A 293 26.92 -0.72 4.88
N LYS A 294 27.96 -1.59 4.97
CA LYS A 294 28.12 -2.52 6.09
C LYS A 294 28.22 -1.70 7.39
N GLU A 295 27.15 -1.62 8.12
CA GLU A 295 26.99 -1.22 9.52
C GLU A 295 25.69 -0.40 9.72
N ILE A 296 24.56 -1.00 9.35
CA ILE A 296 23.36 -0.78 10.12
C ILE A 296 23.00 -2.17 10.65
N THR A 297 23.27 -2.40 11.91
CA THR A 297 22.57 -3.42 12.70
C THR A 297 21.10 -3.02 12.67
N VAL A 298 20.42 -3.34 11.58
CA VAL A 298 18.97 -3.25 11.52
C VAL A 298 18.49 -4.27 12.54
N ALA A 299 17.95 -3.77 13.64
CA ALA A 299 17.20 -4.64 14.52
C ALA A 299 16.20 -5.37 13.60
N LYS A 300 16.33 -6.70 13.53
CA LYS A 300 15.44 -7.54 12.71
C LYS A 300 14.02 -7.17 13.07
N ASN A 301 13.33 -6.49 12.14
CA ASN A 301 11.95 -6.12 12.38
C ASN A 301 11.13 -7.41 12.46
N LYS A 302 10.33 -7.53 13.49
CA LYS A 302 9.44 -8.67 13.71
C LYS A 302 8.09 -8.36 13.06
N TYR A 303 7.69 -9.22 12.13
CA TYR A 303 6.41 -9.09 11.43
C TYR A 303 5.51 -10.25 11.80
N PRO A 304 4.58 -10.04 12.75
CA PRO A 304 3.62 -11.06 13.13
C PRO A 304 2.56 -11.25 12.05
N TYR A 305 2.17 -12.50 11.81
CA TYR A 305 1.13 -12.86 10.85
C TYR A 305 0.33 -14.09 11.27
N PRO A 306 -0.98 -14.15 11.02
CA PRO A 306 -1.75 -15.38 10.89
C PRO A 306 -1.71 -15.89 9.45
N GLU A 307 -1.64 -17.21 9.28
CA GLU A 307 -1.66 -17.92 8.00
C GLU A 307 -2.73 -19.02 8.05
N VAL A 308 -3.60 -19.10 7.05
CA VAL A 308 -4.61 -20.17 6.98
C VAL A 308 -3.96 -21.44 6.48
N MET A 309 -3.85 -22.42 7.35
CA MET A 309 -3.30 -23.74 7.05
C MET A 309 -4.35 -24.71 6.53
N GLN A 310 -5.61 -24.54 6.94
CA GLN A 310 -6.76 -25.35 6.56
C GLN A 310 -8.04 -24.48 6.58
N GLY A 311 -8.93 -24.67 5.63
CA GLY A 311 -10.16 -23.92 5.45
C GLY A 311 -10.30 -23.42 4.02
N GLU A 312 -11.34 -22.62 3.75
CA GLU A 312 -11.64 -22.09 2.43
C GLU A 312 -10.52 -21.21 1.88
N ASN A 313 -9.92 -20.37 2.72
CA ASN A 313 -8.87 -19.43 2.35
C ASN A 313 -7.45 -19.97 2.66
N LYS A 314 -7.24 -21.26 2.49
CA LYS A 314 -5.93 -21.90 2.73
C LYS A 314 -4.81 -21.23 1.92
N GLY A 315 -3.72 -20.91 2.63
CA GLY A 315 -2.52 -20.27 2.07
C GLY A 315 -2.55 -18.74 2.15
N GLU A 316 -3.66 -18.12 2.58
CA GLU A 316 -3.68 -16.70 2.82
C GLU A 316 -2.92 -16.33 4.10
N ILE A 317 -2.15 -15.25 4.01
CA ILE A 317 -1.34 -14.70 5.09
C ILE A 317 -1.74 -13.24 5.28
N TRP A 318 -1.95 -12.83 6.53
CA TRP A 318 -2.22 -11.44 6.88
C TRP A 318 -1.25 -10.94 7.94
N ARG A 319 -0.67 -9.78 7.74
CA ARG A 319 0.17 -9.15 8.76
C ARG A 319 -0.70 -8.51 9.83
N ILE A 320 -0.31 -8.67 11.09
CA ILE A 320 -0.91 -7.94 12.21
C ILE A 320 -0.17 -6.58 12.31
N PRO A 321 -0.85 -5.45 12.10
CA PRO A 321 -0.23 -4.15 12.29
C PRO A 321 0.26 -3.97 13.73
N PRO A 322 1.34 -3.20 13.96
CA PRO A 322 1.82 -2.92 15.32
C PRO A 322 0.72 -2.31 16.19
N ASN A 323 0.60 -2.81 17.43
CA ASN A 323 -0.39 -2.37 18.43
C ASN A 323 -1.86 -2.49 17.98
N TYR A 324 -2.12 -3.37 17.02
CA TYR A 324 -3.45 -3.61 16.48
C TYR A 324 -3.96 -4.99 16.86
N THR A 325 -5.24 -5.09 17.20
CA THR A 325 -5.92 -6.36 17.40
C THR A 325 -6.65 -6.74 16.12
N VAL A 326 -6.29 -7.87 15.54
CA VAL A 326 -6.93 -8.40 14.34
C VAL A 326 -8.10 -9.28 14.74
N LYS A 327 -9.26 -9.02 14.14
CA LYS A 327 -10.51 -9.76 14.35
C LYS A 327 -10.70 -10.77 13.21
N LEU A 328 -10.85 -12.04 13.55
CA LEU A 328 -11.09 -13.13 12.62
C LEU A 328 -12.51 -13.66 12.74
N GLY A 329 -13.13 -13.99 11.61
CA GLY A 329 -14.46 -14.56 11.58
C GLY A 329 -14.94 -14.81 10.16
N ARG A 330 -16.27 -15.10 9.98
CA ARG A 330 -16.88 -15.33 8.67
C ARG A 330 -17.55 -14.10 8.04
N SER A 331 -17.55 -12.97 8.73
CA SER A 331 -18.24 -11.76 8.29
C SER A 331 -17.31 -10.56 8.21
N SER A 332 -17.14 -9.99 7.04
CA SER A 332 -16.36 -8.75 6.83
C SER A 332 -16.92 -7.52 7.57
N ARG A 333 -18.18 -7.57 8.03
CA ARG A 333 -18.79 -6.50 8.83
C ARG A 333 -18.36 -6.50 10.29
N GLU A 334 -18.00 -7.67 10.83
CA GLU A 334 -17.68 -7.85 12.25
C GLU A 334 -16.21 -8.28 12.48
N SER A 335 -15.50 -8.68 11.41
CA SER A 335 -14.12 -9.14 11.45
C SER A 335 -13.26 -8.40 10.44
N ASN A 336 -11.97 -8.22 10.75
CA ASN A 336 -10.99 -7.62 9.83
C ASN A 336 -10.55 -8.63 8.76
N ILE A 337 -10.51 -9.90 9.13
CA ILE A 337 -10.10 -11.01 8.29
C ILE A 337 -11.25 -12.02 8.22
N VAL A 338 -11.69 -12.32 7.02
CA VAL A 338 -12.58 -13.44 6.77
C VAL A 338 -11.72 -14.66 6.47
N ALA A 339 -11.45 -15.45 7.50
CA ALA A 339 -10.59 -16.62 7.37
C ALA A 339 -11.33 -17.82 6.74
N ASP A 340 -12.64 -17.88 6.90
CA ASP A 340 -13.51 -18.94 6.34
C ASP A 340 -14.96 -18.49 6.41
N HIS A 341 -15.77 -18.82 5.39
CA HIS A 341 -17.21 -18.51 5.34
C HIS A 341 -18.12 -19.59 5.93
N ALA A 342 -17.56 -20.71 6.42
CA ALA A 342 -18.34 -21.79 7.00
C ALA A 342 -19.27 -21.29 8.12
N LEU A 343 -20.52 -21.75 8.11
CA LEU A 343 -21.55 -21.35 9.10
C LEU A 343 -21.15 -21.68 10.55
N ALA A 344 -20.27 -22.65 10.74
CA ALA A 344 -19.74 -23.03 12.04
C ALA A 344 -18.69 -22.02 12.56
N ILE A 345 -18.17 -21.12 11.73
CA ILE A 345 -17.35 -19.99 12.14
C ILE A 345 -18.28 -18.84 12.54
N SER A 346 -18.09 -18.24 13.70
CA SER A 346 -18.88 -17.07 14.13
C SER A 346 -18.56 -15.86 13.27
N LYS A 347 -19.46 -14.88 13.17
CA LYS A 347 -19.24 -13.64 12.44
C LYS A 347 -17.98 -12.91 12.92
N LEU A 348 -17.87 -12.71 14.23
CA LEU A 348 -16.63 -12.48 14.98
C LEU A 348 -16.31 -13.77 15.74
N HIS A 349 -15.21 -14.45 15.40
CA HIS A 349 -14.86 -15.71 16.01
C HIS A 349 -13.81 -15.57 17.11
N CYS A 350 -12.69 -14.90 16.80
CA CYS A 350 -11.64 -14.61 17.76
C CYS A 350 -10.89 -13.33 17.40
N GLU A 351 -10.14 -12.83 18.36
CA GLU A 351 -9.18 -11.73 18.18
C GLU A 351 -7.75 -12.22 18.38
N ILE A 352 -6.81 -11.67 17.61
CA ILE A 352 -5.39 -11.92 17.74
C ILE A 352 -4.69 -10.58 17.98
N TYR A 353 -3.90 -10.50 19.03
CA TYR A 353 -2.98 -9.40 19.32
C TYR A 353 -1.56 -9.94 19.45
N TYR A 354 -0.58 -9.29 18.84
CA TYR A 354 0.82 -9.64 18.99
C TYR A 354 1.53 -8.71 19.97
N ASP A 355 2.12 -9.31 21.02
CA ASP A 355 2.99 -8.65 21.98
C ASP A 355 4.44 -8.75 21.48
N GLY A 356 4.94 -7.68 20.88
CA GLY A 356 6.28 -7.63 20.30
C GLY A 356 7.41 -7.69 21.33
N VAL A 357 7.14 -7.29 22.59
CA VAL A 357 8.12 -7.32 23.69
C VAL A 357 8.32 -8.77 24.14
N GLN A 358 7.22 -9.47 24.39
CA GLN A 358 7.26 -10.86 24.86
C GLN A 358 7.33 -11.88 23.73
N ASN A 359 7.28 -11.46 22.48
CA ASN A 359 7.27 -12.31 21.28
C ASN A 359 6.20 -13.40 21.34
N GLN A 360 4.97 -13.00 21.67
CA GLN A 360 3.83 -13.90 21.84
C GLN A 360 2.55 -13.32 21.26
N PHE A 361 1.62 -14.20 20.92
CA PHE A 361 0.28 -13.84 20.47
C PHE A 361 -0.72 -14.04 21.59
N ARG A 362 -1.66 -13.13 21.76
CA ARG A 362 -2.82 -13.27 22.64
C ARG A 362 -4.04 -13.56 21.76
N ILE A 363 -4.67 -14.71 21.96
CA ILE A 363 -5.85 -15.14 21.20
C ILE A 363 -7.03 -15.12 22.15
N THR A 364 -8.06 -14.33 21.84
CA THR A 364 -9.28 -14.20 22.64
C THR A 364 -10.46 -14.81 21.87
N ASP A 365 -11.17 -15.77 22.44
CA ASP A 365 -12.33 -16.42 21.83
C ASP A 365 -13.63 -15.66 22.08
N TYR A 366 -14.41 -15.40 21.03
CA TYR A 366 -15.78 -14.82 21.11
C TYR A 366 -16.83 -15.77 20.50
N SER A 367 -16.40 -16.92 20.07
CA SER A 367 -17.19 -17.81 19.21
C SER A 367 -18.23 -18.63 19.98
N THR A 368 -19.18 -19.16 19.21
CA THR A 368 -20.14 -20.16 19.71
C THR A 368 -19.54 -21.56 19.70
N ASN A 369 -18.81 -21.92 18.65
CA ASN A 369 -18.29 -23.27 18.43
C ASN A 369 -16.88 -23.49 18.96
N GLY A 370 -16.25 -22.44 19.49
CA GLY A 370 -14.95 -22.48 20.19
C GLY A 370 -13.76 -22.26 19.29
N THR A 371 -12.76 -21.60 19.87
CA THR A 371 -11.37 -21.53 19.37
C THR A 371 -10.55 -22.53 20.17
N PHE A 372 -9.69 -23.30 19.49
CA PHE A 372 -8.89 -24.35 20.12
C PHE A 372 -7.40 -24.11 19.89
N LEU A 373 -6.63 -23.99 20.96
CA LEU A 373 -5.17 -23.92 20.91
C LEU A 373 -4.58 -25.23 21.41
N ASN A 374 -3.75 -25.87 20.60
CA ASN A 374 -3.16 -27.20 20.91
C ASN A 374 -4.22 -28.24 21.29
N GLY A 375 -5.40 -28.20 20.66
CA GLY A 375 -6.51 -29.11 20.93
C GLY A 375 -7.34 -28.77 22.18
N ILE A 376 -6.94 -27.79 22.97
CA ILE A 376 -7.67 -27.32 24.16
C ILE A 376 -8.54 -26.12 23.79
N ARG A 377 -9.83 -26.20 24.14
CA ARG A 377 -10.78 -25.12 23.88
C ARG A 377 -10.44 -23.90 24.77
N ILE A 378 -10.35 -22.74 24.15
CA ILE A 378 -10.29 -21.44 24.85
C ILE A 378 -11.72 -21.14 25.35
N GLY A 379 -11.87 -20.77 26.61
CA GLY A 379 -13.16 -20.33 27.14
C GLY A 379 -13.66 -19.07 26.46
N ARG A 380 -14.97 -18.98 26.24
CA ARG A 380 -15.58 -17.79 25.64
C ARG A 380 -15.24 -16.52 26.44
N ASN A 381 -14.82 -15.47 25.75
CA ASN A 381 -14.29 -14.22 26.32
C ASN A 381 -13.02 -14.41 27.16
N GLN A 382 -12.35 -15.56 27.02
CA GLN A 382 -11.05 -15.80 27.67
C GLN A 382 -9.92 -15.69 26.66
N MET A 383 -8.75 -15.33 27.14
CA MET A 383 -7.53 -15.18 26.37
C MET A 383 -6.54 -16.31 26.68
N GLN A 384 -5.88 -16.81 25.64
CA GLN A 384 -4.77 -17.74 25.73
C GLN A 384 -3.55 -17.19 24.98
N ILE A 385 -2.37 -17.58 25.43
CA ILE A 385 -1.10 -17.20 24.81
C ILE A 385 -0.68 -18.29 23.82
N ALA A 386 -0.33 -17.85 22.61
CA ALA A 386 0.31 -18.68 21.59
C ALA A 386 1.66 -18.09 21.20
N TYR A 387 2.61 -18.94 20.84
CA TYR A 387 3.94 -18.53 20.40
C TYR A 387 4.09 -18.68 18.88
N PRO A 388 5.02 -17.92 18.24
CA PRO A 388 5.30 -18.06 16.82
C PRO A 388 5.52 -19.53 16.42
N GLY A 389 4.86 -19.94 15.33
CA GLY A 389 4.88 -21.33 14.84
C GLY A 389 3.74 -22.19 15.35
N GLN A 390 3.03 -21.81 16.41
CA GLN A 390 1.88 -22.55 16.90
C GLN A 390 0.64 -22.36 16.02
N MET A 391 -0.28 -23.34 16.11
CA MET A 391 -1.54 -23.35 15.37
C MET A 391 -2.71 -23.35 16.33
N PHE A 392 -3.77 -22.67 15.95
CA PHE A 392 -5.06 -22.74 16.61
C PHE A 392 -6.17 -23.01 15.59
N GLN A 393 -7.31 -23.50 16.05
CA GLN A 393 -8.45 -23.81 15.20
C GLN A 393 -9.64 -22.92 15.55
N MET A 394 -10.30 -22.38 14.53
CA MET A 394 -11.60 -21.75 14.65
C MET A 394 -12.68 -22.77 14.27
N GLY A 395 -13.49 -23.20 15.28
CA GLY A 395 -14.34 -24.38 15.15
C GLY A 395 -13.51 -25.67 15.02
N LYS A 396 -13.98 -26.75 15.61
CA LYS A 396 -13.23 -28.01 15.62
C LYS A 396 -13.06 -28.54 14.19
N ASN A 397 -11.81 -28.64 13.72
CA ASN A 397 -11.42 -29.15 12.40
C ASN A 397 -12.00 -28.38 11.18
N ILE A 398 -12.37 -27.11 11.33
CA ILE A 398 -12.93 -26.30 10.23
C ILE A 398 -11.84 -25.41 9.63
N CYS A 399 -11.34 -24.45 10.39
CA CYS A 399 -10.30 -23.54 9.93
C CYS A 399 -9.11 -23.58 10.89
N THR A 400 -7.93 -23.86 10.37
CA THR A 400 -6.69 -23.91 11.15
C THR A 400 -5.82 -22.73 10.76
N ILE A 401 -5.43 -21.95 11.75
CA ILE A 401 -4.59 -20.75 11.62
C ILE A 401 -3.26 -21.01 12.30
N LYS A 402 -2.15 -20.77 11.60
CA LYS A 402 -0.81 -20.70 12.16
C LYS A 402 -0.47 -19.25 12.46
N VAL A 403 0.04 -18.98 13.65
CA VAL A 403 0.62 -17.66 13.97
C VAL A 403 2.14 -17.72 13.82
N GLY A 404 2.70 -16.72 13.17
CA GLY A 404 4.13 -16.67 12.91
C GLY A 404 4.70 -15.26 13.00
N VAL A 405 6.02 -15.16 12.97
CA VAL A 405 6.77 -13.91 12.91
C VAL A 405 7.83 -14.05 11.84
N ILE A 406 7.83 -13.19 10.86
CA ILE A 406 8.91 -13.05 9.90
C ILE A 406 9.92 -12.07 10.50
N TYR A 407 11.20 -12.42 10.43
CA TYR A 407 12.33 -11.59 10.87
C TYR A 407 13.06 -11.12 9.62
N GLU A 408 13.03 -9.82 9.34
CA GLU A 408 13.73 -9.18 8.23
C GLU A 408 14.76 -8.16 8.73
#